data_2d7246844354267ec28122762dcdfe66
#
_entry.id   2d7246844354267ec28122762dcdfe66
#
_cell.length_a   1.000
_cell.length_b   1.000
_cell.length_c   1.000
_cell.angle_alpha   90.00
_cell.angle_beta   90.00
_cell.angle_gamma   90.00
#
_symmetry.space_group_name_H-M   'P 1'
#
loop_
_entity.id
_entity.type
_entity.pdbx_description
1 polymer ?
#
loop_
_entity_poly.entity_id
_entity_poly.type
_entity_poly.pdbx_seq_one_letter_code
_entity_poly.pdbx_strand_id
1 'polypeptide(L)'
;MFKSAALMALTLAALTMSGCAGRSANHLPVGPAAYTTLEAKTDAPGDDIIRTGDHLAIRVLGEPELTSDAYIVDTKGTIQVPLAGEIVVAGHDPGQVRDEVTRRLGSRYIRDPQVTVSVSGRLRSTFAVEGDVREPGIFEAAPGTTLLSAVAQAKSTTDTAKLDEVMIFRTLDSQRIGARFNLNEIRDGRAVDPTVQAGDTVVVGRSGLKNGWKQFLQAVPLFNLFYIFKPHF
;
A
#
# COMPACT_ATOMS: atom_id res chain seq x y z
N MET A 1 57.45 25.90 -49.52
CA MET A 1 56.07 25.50 -49.69
C MET A 1 55.87 24.12 -49.05
N PHE A 2 55.43 24.00 -47.83
CA PHE A 2 54.93 22.82 -47.08
C PHE A 2 55.11 23.11 -45.62
N LYS A 3 54.25 23.96 -45.08
CA LYS A 3 54.04 24.14 -43.63
C LYS A 3 52.59 24.51 -43.44
N SER A 4 51.67 23.56 -43.29
CA SER A 4 50.28 23.83 -42.86
C SER A 4 49.41 22.56 -42.83
N ALA A 5 49.87 21.47 -42.23
CA ALA A 5 49.05 20.25 -42.13
C ALA A 5 49.18 19.54 -40.81
N ALA A 6 49.66 20.18 -39.74
CA ALA A 6 49.90 19.52 -38.45
C ALA A 6 49.16 20.16 -37.24
N LEU A 7 48.14 20.99 -37.48
CA LEU A 7 47.45 21.71 -36.39
C LEU A 7 45.94 21.44 -36.32
N MET A 8 45.45 20.34 -36.89
CA MET A 8 44.00 20.08 -36.95
C MET A 8 43.58 18.69 -36.44
N ALA A 9 44.37 18.10 -35.56
CA ALA A 9 44.09 16.76 -35.01
C ALA A 9 44.07 16.69 -33.47
N LEU A 10 43.88 17.84 -32.78
CA LEU A 10 43.91 17.83 -31.29
C LEU A 10 42.66 18.44 -30.63
N THR A 11 41.49 18.38 -31.25
CA THR A 11 40.26 18.95 -30.68
C THR A 11 39.07 18.03 -30.83
N LEU A 12 39.21 16.71 -30.58
CA LEU A 12 38.04 15.83 -30.54
C LEU A 12 38.24 14.67 -29.57
N ALA A 13 38.43 14.99 -28.30
CA ALA A 13 38.36 13.98 -27.20
C ALA A 13 37.84 14.62 -25.91
N ALA A 14 36.74 15.40 -26.01
CA ALA A 14 35.93 15.71 -24.82
C ALA A 14 34.97 14.53 -24.61
N LEU A 15 35.46 13.48 -23.94
CA LEU A 15 34.66 12.39 -23.46
C LEU A 15 33.58 12.92 -22.54
N THR A 16 32.35 12.74 -22.93
CA THR A 16 31.16 12.83 -22.11
C THR A 16 31.22 11.77 -20.98
N MET A 17 31.77 12.13 -19.84
CA MET A 17 31.52 11.42 -18.59
C MET A 17 30.09 11.71 -18.17
N SER A 18 29.13 10.96 -18.70
CA SER A 18 27.81 10.84 -18.09
C SER A 18 27.98 10.15 -16.73
N GLY A 19 28.21 10.95 -15.70
CA GLY A 19 28.20 10.50 -14.33
C GLY A 19 26.82 9.94 -14.01
N CYS A 20 26.73 8.62 -13.78
CA CYS A 20 25.61 8.04 -13.08
C CYS A 20 25.55 8.67 -11.69
N ALA A 21 24.77 9.75 -11.54
CA ALA A 21 24.42 10.29 -10.25
C ALA A 21 23.60 9.24 -9.51
N GLY A 22 24.26 8.46 -8.67
CA GLY A 22 23.60 7.55 -7.72
C GLY A 22 22.62 8.40 -6.91
N ARG A 23 21.32 8.14 -7.06
CA ARG A 23 20.28 8.74 -6.23
C ARG A 23 20.55 8.37 -4.78
N SER A 24 21.11 9.26 -4.01
CA SER A 24 21.33 9.07 -2.59
C SER A 24 20.03 9.30 -1.85
N ALA A 25 19.79 8.56 -0.76
CA ALA A 25 18.60 8.64 0.07
C ALA A 25 18.33 10.04 0.68
N ASN A 26 19.29 10.95 0.59
CA ASN A 26 19.17 12.34 1.00
C ASN A 26 18.22 13.19 0.12
N HIS A 27 17.69 12.62 -0.97
CA HIS A 27 16.78 13.30 -1.89
C HIS A 27 15.30 12.96 -1.70
N LEU A 28 14.95 12.23 -0.63
CA LEU A 28 13.54 12.02 -0.33
C LEU A 28 12.90 13.36 0.04
N PRO A 29 11.69 13.64 -0.49
CA PRO A 29 10.97 14.86 -0.15
C PRO A 29 10.71 14.96 1.35
N VAL A 30 10.81 16.18 1.86
CA VAL A 30 10.60 16.53 3.28
C VAL A 30 9.62 17.70 3.41
N GLY A 31 9.02 17.87 4.56
CA GLY A 31 8.04 18.94 4.80
C GLY A 31 6.82 18.82 3.89
N PRO A 32 6.24 19.93 3.40
CA PRO A 32 5.03 19.91 2.58
C PRO A 32 5.13 19.00 1.33
N ALA A 33 6.32 18.92 0.70
CA ALA A 33 6.54 18.06 -0.47
C ALA A 33 6.42 16.54 -0.13
N ALA A 34 6.70 16.15 1.10
CA ALA A 34 6.52 14.76 1.53
C ALA A 34 5.04 14.36 1.54
N TYR A 35 4.17 15.24 2.00
CA TYR A 35 2.72 15.02 2.03
C TYR A 35 2.14 14.91 0.62
N THR A 36 2.45 15.87 -0.24
CA THR A 36 1.96 15.86 -1.63
C THR A 36 2.42 14.62 -2.41
N THR A 37 3.63 14.10 -2.13
CA THR A 37 4.13 12.89 -2.77
C THR A 37 3.32 11.65 -2.40
N LEU A 38 2.85 11.55 -1.15
CA LEU A 38 2.04 10.42 -0.68
C LEU A 38 0.53 10.61 -0.95
N GLU A 39 0.03 11.84 -0.89
CA GLU A 39 -1.39 12.16 -1.10
C GLU A 39 -1.79 12.16 -2.58
N ALA A 40 -0.90 12.55 -3.48
CA ALA A 40 -1.18 12.72 -4.91
C ALA A 40 -1.69 11.45 -5.62
N LYS A 41 -1.70 10.29 -4.94
CA LYS A 41 -2.17 9.00 -5.48
C LYS A 41 -2.95 8.17 -4.47
N THR A 42 -3.73 8.79 -3.62
CA THR A 42 -4.65 8.06 -2.73
C THR A 42 -5.98 7.84 -3.45
N ASP A 43 -5.98 6.99 -4.48
CA ASP A 43 -7.18 6.39 -5.04
C ASP A 43 -7.55 5.10 -4.28
N ALA A 44 -7.47 5.12 -2.95
CA ALA A 44 -8.05 4.03 -2.18
C ALA A 44 -9.57 4.14 -2.30
N PRO A 45 -10.28 3.16 -2.92
CA PRO A 45 -11.73 3.12 -2.90
C PRO A 45 -12.19 3.24 -1.44
N GLY A 46 -13.28 3.97 -1.20
CA GLY A 46 -13.83 4.12 0.15
C GLY A 46 -13.96 2.77 0.86
N ASP A 47 -13.96 2.80 2.18
CA ASP A 47 -14.03 1.56 3.00
C ASP A 47 -15.31 0.75 2.75
N ASP A 48 -16.31 1.36 2.13
CA ASP A 48 -17.59 0.72 1.82
C ASP A 48 -17.60 -0.03 0.50
N ILE A 49 -16.56 0.08 -0.34
CA ILE A 49 -16.50 -0.58 -1.65
C ILE A 49 -15.93 -2.00 -1.51
N ILE A 50 -16.64 -2.96 -2.10
CA ILE A 50 -16.26 -4.37 -2.15
C ILE A 50 -15.08 -4.55 -3.11
N ARG A 51 -14.11 -5.36 -2.68
CA ARG A 51 -12.88 -5.64 -3.43
C ARG A 51 -12.74 -7.13 -3.70
N THR A 52 -11.95 -7.47 -4.70
CA THR A 52 -11.51 -8.85 -4.95
C THR A 52 -10.84 -9.43 -3.70
N GLY A 53 -11.25 -10.65 -3.33
CA GLY A 53 -10.79 -11.34 -2.13
C GLY A 53 -11.58 -11.01 -0.85
N ASP A 54 -12.50 -10.04 -0.88
CA ASP A 54 -13.40 -9.79 0.24
C ASP A 54 -14.33 -10.98 0.46
N HIS A 55 -14.70 -11.20 1.71
CA HIS A 55 -15.72 -12.17 2.11
C HIS A 55 -17.02 -11.41 2.36
N LEU A 56 -18.08 -11.87 1.73
CA LEU A 56 -19.42 -11.30 1.88
C LEU A 56 -20.32 -12.25 2.64
N ALA A 57 -21.04 -11.72 3.60
CA ALA A 57 -22.19 -12.38 4.22
C ALA A 57 -23.45 -11.95 3.47
N ILE A 58 -24.13 -12.92 2.88
CA ILE A 58 -25.43 -12.74 2.24
C ILE A 58 -26.45 -13.54 3.01
N ARG A 59 -27.50 -12.89 3.47
CA ARG A 59 -28.60 -13.52 4.20
C ARG A 59 -29.91 -13.24 3.50
N VAL A 60 -30.65 -14.30 3.24
CA VAL A 60 -31.99 -14.23 2.64
C VAL A 60 -32.99 -14.78 3.66
N LEU A 61 -33.91 -13.92 4.11
CA LEU A 61 -34.85 -14.29 5.15
C LEU A 61 -35.76 -15.45 4.68
N GLY A 62 -35.83 -16.51 5.49
CA GLY A 62 -36.61 -17.70 5.18
C GLY A 62 -35.91 -18.71 4.28
N GLU A 63 -34.72 -18.40 3.75
CA GLU A 63 -33.98 -19.27 2.82
C GLU A 63 -32.58 -19.60 3.35
N PRO A 64 -32.45 -20.60 4.24
CA PRO A 64 -31.15 -20.94 4.85
C PRO A 64 -30.12 -21.43 3.82
N GLU A 65 -30.55 -22.05 2.72
CA GLU A 65 -29.66 -22.54 1.67
C GLU A 65 -29.02 -21.41 0.84
N LEU A 66 -29.61 -20.20 0.85
CA LEU A 66 -29.07 -18.99 0.20
C LEU A 66 -28.30 -18.11 1.18
N THR A 67 -28.35 -18.46 2.47
CA THR A 67 -27.70 -17.69 3.53
C THR A 67 -26.31 -18.25 3.81
N SER A 68 -25.26 -17.44 3.59
CA SER A 68 -23.89 -17.82 3.89
C SER A 68 -23.06 -16.58 4.23
N ASP A 69 -22.12 -16.74 5.16
CA ASP A 69 -21.14 -15.73 5.53
C ASP A 69 -19.79 -15.91 4.77
N ALA A 70 -19.75 -16.82 3.78
CA ALA A 70 -18.53 -17.27 3.12
C ALA A 70 -18.51 -17.09 1.60
N TYR A 71 -19.25 -16.12 1.07
CA TYR A 71 -19.11 -15.77 -0.35
C TYR A 71 -17.80 -15.01 -0.57
N ILE A 72 -16.86 -15.60 -1.32
CA ILE A 72 -15.55 -14.98 -1.62
C ILE A 72 -15.65 -14.30 -2.98
N VAL A 73 -15.24 -13.04 -3.05
CA VAL A 73 -15.13 -12.29 -4.31
C VAL A 73 -13.92 -12.81 -5.07
N ASP A 74 -14.16 -13.39 -6.23
CA ASP A 74 -13.13 -14.00 -7.04
C ASP A 74 -12.22 -12.97 -7.75
N THR A 75 -11.25 -13.46 -8.52
CA THR A 75 -10.29 -12.61 -9.26
C THR A 75 -10.93 -11.78 -10.38
N LYS A 76 -12.15 -12.14 -10.81
CA LYS A 76 -12.93 -11.36 -11.78
C LYS A 76 -13.81 -10.30 -11.12
N GLY A 77 -13.82 -10.28 -9.78
CA GLY A 77 -14.68 -9.38 -9.01
C GLY A 77 -16.12 -9.87 -8.90
N THR A 78 -16.37 -11.19 -9.06
CA THR A 78 -17.70 -11.78 -9.02
C THR A 78 -17.89 -12.72 -7.84
N ILE A 79 -19.15 -13.00 -7.48
CA ILE A 79 -19.56 -14.06 -6.56
C ILE A 79 -20.60 -14.96 -7.24
N GLN A 80 -20.68 -16.22 -6.80
CA GLN A 80 -21.71 -17.16 -7.21
C GLN A 80 -22.77 -17.30 -6.12
N VAL A 81 -23.98 -16.81 -6.39
CA VAL A 81 -25.11 -16.94 -5.46
C VAL A 81 -26.09 -17.97 -6.05
N PRO A 82 -26.45 -19.02 -5.29
CA PRO A 82 -27.43 -20.00 -5.74
C PRO A 82 -28.71 -19.32 -6.23
N LEU A 83 -29.32 -19.82 -7.29
CA LEU A 83 -30.48 -19.26 -8.01
C LEU A 83 -30.28 -17.88 -8.65
N ALA A 84 -29.47 -16.97 -8.07
CA ALA A 84 -29.20 -15.65 -8.64
C ALA A 84 -28.04 -15.68 -9.67
N GLY A 85 -27.21 -16.73 -9.64
CA GLY A 85 -26.08 -16.91 -10.56
C GLY A 85 -24.86 -16.05 -10.23
N GLU A 86 -24.04 -15.80 -11.23
CA GLU A 86 -22.85 -14.95 -11.13
C GLU A 86 -23.24 -13.47 -11.07
N ILE A 87 -22.70 -12.77 -10.06
CA ILE A 87 -22.96 -11.35 -9.79
C ILE A 87 -21.63 -10.61 -9.69
N VAL A 88 -21.46 -9.54 -10.44
CA VAL A 88 -20.33 -8.62 -10.33
C VAL A 88 -20.53 -7.78 -9.06
N VAL A 89 -19.57 -7.83 -8.13
CA VAL A 89 -19.66 -7.15 -6.83
C VAL A 89 -18.48 -6.23 -6.58
N ALA A 90 -17.31 -6.47 -7.17
CA ALA A 90 -16.18 -5.59 -7.00
C ALA A 90 -16.45 -4.21 -7.59
N GLY A 91 -16.08 -3.17 -6.84
CA GLY A 91 -16.38 -1.78 -7.21
C GLY A 91 -17.77 -1.28 -6.82
N HIS A 92 -18.61 -2.14 -6.24
CA HIS A 92 -19.94 -1.79 -5.74
C HIS A 92 -19.95 -1.72 -4.21
N ASP A 93 -20.88 -0.96 -3.66
CA ASP A 93 -21.18 -1.01 -2.23
C ASP A 93 -22.14 -2.18 -1.90
N PRO A 94 -22.18 -2.66 -0.63
CA PRO A 94 -23.06 -3.75 -0.23
C PRO A 94 -24.55 -3.51 -0.50
N GLY A 95 -24.99 -2.25 -0.52
CA GLY A 95 -26.37 -1.88 -0.83
C GLY A 95 -26.72 -2.17 -2.29
N GLN A 96 -25.84 -1.79 -3.22
CA GLN A 96 -26.00 -2.07 -4.66
C GLN A 96 -26.02 -3.57 -4.93
N VAL A 97 -25.14 -4.34 -4.25
CA VAL A 97 -25.11 -5.82 -4.38
C VAL A 97 -26.40 -6.42 -3.82
N ARG A 98 -26.89 -5.94 -2.67
CA ARG A 98 -28.17 -6.37 -2.10
C ARG A 98 -29.31 -6.17 -3.10
N ASP A 99 -29.40 -5.00 -3.72
CA ASP A 99 -30.46 -4.67 -4.66
C ASP A 99 -30.41 -5.57 -5.91
N GLU A 100 -29.22 -5.88 -6.40
CA GLU A 100 -29.02 -6.78 -7.53
C GLU A 100 -29.40 -8.23 -7.18
N VAL A 101 -28.99 -8.75 -6.00
CA VAL A 101 -29.38 -10.07 -5.51
C VAL A 101 -30.93 -10.14 -5.36
N THR A 102 -31.52 -9.13 -4.71
CA THR A 102 -32.96 -9.02 -4.52
C THR A 102 -33.71 -9.06 -5.86
N ARG A 103 -33.25 -8.29 -6.83
CA ARG A 103 -33.84 -8.23 -8.17
C ARG A 103 -33.78 -9.59 -8.88
N ARG A 104 -32.65 -10.29 -8.84
CA ARG A 104 -32.47 -11.59 -9.50
C ARG A 104 -33.30 -12.70 -8.86
N LEU A 105 -33.32 -12.78 -7.52
CA LEU A 105 -34.13 -13.75 -6.79
C LEU A 105 -35.63 -13.46 -6.97
N GLY A 106 -36.03 -12.21 -6.93
CA GLY A 106 -37.43 -11.77 -7.08
C GLY A 106 -38.01 -12.00 -8.45
N SER A 107 -37.18 -12.04 -9.50
CA SER A 107 -37.64 -12.20 -10.89
C SER A 107 -38.22 -13.57 -11.19
N ARG A 108 -37.79 -14.66 -10.47
CA ARG A 108 -38.13 -16.04 -10.81
C ARG A 108 -38.36 -16.98 -9.62
N TYR A 109 -37.71 -16.73 -8.48
CA TYR A 109 -37.55 -17.78 -7.47
C TYR A 109 -38.27 -17.48 -6.16
N ILE A 110 -38.21 -16.25 -5.70
CA ILE A 110 -38.72 -15.87 -4.37
C ILE A 110 -39.60 -14.63 -4.51
N ARG A 111 -40.82 -14.69 -3.96
CA ARG A 111 -41.71 -13.53 -3.92
C ARG A 111 -41.28 -12.61 -2.78
N ASP A 112 -40.92 -11.36 -3.10
CA ASP A 112 -40.49 -10.33 -2.14
C ASP A 112 -39.30 -10.76 -1.25
N PRO A 113 -38.13 -11.07 -1.85
CA PRO A 113 -36.99 -11.56 -1.09
C PRO A 113 -36.40 -10.46 -0.21
N GLN A 114 -36.26 -10.74 1.09
CA GLN A 114 -35.61 -9.86 2.04
C GLN A 114 -34.13 -10.25 2.14
N VAL A 115 -33.25 -9.46 1.52
CA VAL A 115 -31.82 -9.75 1.41
C VAL A 115 -31.01 -8.77 2.25
N THR A 116 -30.01 -9.26 2.95
CA THR A 116 -28.98 -8.46 3.62
C THR A 116 -27.62 -8.84 3.06
N VAL A 117 -26.82 -7.85 2.71
CA VAL A 117 -25.43 -8.04 2.27
C VAL A 117 -24.50 -7.22 3.16
N SER A 118 -23.44 -7.83 3.65
CA SER A 118 -22.39 -7.14 4.40
C SER A 118 -21.02 -7.75 4.09
N VAL A 119 -19.97 -6.97 4.25
CA VAL A 119 -18.59 -7.49 4.20
C VAL A 119 -18.32 -8.16 5.56
N SER A 120 -18.14 -9.48 5.55
CA SER A 120 -17.86 -10.28 6.76
C SER A 120 -16.36 -10.44 7.04
N GLY A 121 -15.53 -10.28 6.03
CA GLY A 121 -14.07 -10.31 6.15
C GLY A 121 -13.40 -9.66 4.95
N ARG A 122 -12.28 -9.03 5.22
CA ARG A 122 -11.39 -8.48 4.18
C ARG A 122 -10.06 -9.17 4.25
N LEU A 123 -9.38 -9.30 3.12
CA LEU A 123 -7.96 -9.59 3.14
C LEU A 123 -7.30 -8.53 4.02
N ARG A 124 -6.56 -8.99 5.05
CA ARG A 124 -5.90 -8.09 5.99
C ARG A 124 -4.95 -7.20 5.21
N SER A 125 -5.31 -5.94 5.14
CA SER A 125 -4.41 -4.91 4.66
C SER A 125 -3.29 -4.75 5.66
N THR A 126 -2.04 -4.92 5.28
CA THR A 126 -0.90 -4.84 6.19
C THR A 126 0.13 -3.83 5.71
N PHE A 127 0.89 -3.27 6.64
CA PHE A 127 2.08 -2.47 6.40
C PHE A 127 3.24 -3.02 7.22
N ALA A 128 4.46 -2.69 6.82
CA ALA A 128 5.67 -3.07 7.54
C ALA A 128 6.23 -1.89 8.34
N VAL A 129 6.76 -2.16 9.53
CA VAL A 129 7.55 -1.20 10.31
C VAL A 129 8.93 -1.80 10.57
N GLU A 130 9.96 -1.05 10.22
CA GLU A 130 11.35 -1.48 10.30
C GLU A 130 12.25 -0.38 10.89
N GLY A 131 13.48 -0.76 11.21
CA GLY A 131 14.49 0.15 11.74
C GLY A 131 14.46 0.25 13.26
N ASP A 132 14.65 1.44 13.80
CA ASP A 132 14.92 1.64 15.23
C ASP A 132 13.62 1.77 16.06
N VAL A 133 12.79 0.72 15.99
CA VAL A 133 11.59 0.50 16.80
C VAL A 133 11.79 -0.71 17.71
N ARG A 134 10.98 -0.83 18.77
CA ARG A 134 11.12 -1.92 19.74
C ARG A 134 10.71 -3.28 19.18
N GLU A 135 9.65 -3.33 18.37
CA GLU A 135 9.14 -4.53 17.73
C GLU A 135 8.97 -4.29 16.22
N PRO A 136 10.03 -4.46 15.40
CA PRO A 136 9.88 -4.42 13.94
C PRO A 136 9.01 -5.59 13.45
N GLY A 137 8.17 -5.36 12.43
CA GLY A 137 7.30 -6.42 11.93
C GLY A 137 6.27 -5.93 10.93
N ILE A 138 5.31 -6.82 10.64
CA ILE A 138 4.17 -6.55 9.77
C ILE A 138 2.95 -6.35 10.68
N PHE A 139 2.24 -5.25 10.45
CA PHE A 139 1.09 -4.82 11.26
C PHE A 139 -0.15 -4.64 10.38
N GLU A 140 -1.32 -4.71 10.98
CA GLU A 140 -2.58 -4.52 10.29
C GLU A 140 -2.85 -3.03 10.03
N ALA A 141 -3.14 -2.69 8.78
CA ALA A 141 -3.51 -1.35 8.34
C ALA A 141 -5.03 -1.17 8.50
N ALA A 142 -5.47 -0.72 9.66
CA ALA A 142 -6.84 -0.31 9.84
C ALA A 142 -7.14 1.02 9.10
N PRO A 143 -8.39 1.28 8.72
CA PRO A 143 -8.78 2.59 8.20
C PRO A 143 -8.37 3.72 9.13
N GLY A 144 -7.72 4.75 8.59
CA GLY A 144 -7.22 5.87 9.38
C GLY A 144 -5.91 5.61 10.14
N THR A 145 -5.21 4.50 9.89
CA THR A 145 -3.86 4.28 10.45
C THR A 145 -2.93 5.40 10.03
N THR A 146 -2.33 6.08 11.02
CA THR A 146 -1.37 7.17 10.82
C THR A 146 0.06 6.74 11.13
N LEU A 147 1.05 7.57 10.80
CA LEU A 147 2.45 7.28 11.10
C LEU A 147 2.71 7.12 12.60
N LEU A 148 2.11 7.98 13.44
CA LEU A 148 2.24 7.84 14.89
C LEU A 148 1.60 6.54 15.38
N SER A 149 0.43 6.16 14.87
CA SER A 149 -0.22 4.91 15.24
C SER A 149 0.55 3.69 14.76
N ALA A 150 1.16 3.74 13.57
CA ALA A 150 2.02 2.68 13.05
C ALA A 150 3.25 2.45 13.93
N VAL A 151 3.93 3.53 14.34
CA VAL A 151 5.06 3.45 15.27
C VAL A 151 4.62 2.95 16.65
N ALA A 152 3.42 3.32 17.12
CA ALA A 152 2.87 2.83 18.38
C ALA A 152 2.57 1.32 18.34
N GLN A 153 2.05 0.78 17.21
CA GLN A 153 1.87 -0.66 17.01
C GLN A 153 3.21 -1.41 17.13
N ALA A 154 4.31 -0.83 16.63
CA ALA A 154 5.66 -1.37 16.78
C ALA A 154 6.28 -1.11 18.18
N LYS A 155 5.44 -0.89 19.21
CA LYS A 155 5.84 -0.62 20.60
C LYS A 155 6.72 0.62 20.76
N SER A 156 6.54 1.62 19.90
CA SER A 156 7.29 2.86 19.88
C SER A 156 8.74 2.72 19.40
N THR A 157 9.41 3.85 19.30
CA THR A 157 10.82 3.90 18.90
C THR A 157 11.75 3.51 20.06
N THR A 158 12.98 3.11 19.73
CA THR A 158 14.03 2.93 20.73
C THR A 158 14.64 4.28 21.15
N ASP A 159 15.50 4.27 22.18
CA ASP A 159 16.18 5.47 22.66
C ASP A 159 17.25 5.99 21.67
N THR A 160 17.67 5.15 20.74
CA THR A 160 18.64 5.46 19.68
C THR A 160 18.00 5.90 18.39
N ALA A 161 16.67 5.92 18.32
CA ALA A 161 15.94 6.27 17.12
C ALA A 161 16.15 7.73 16.70
N LYS A 162 16.25 7.96 15.41
CA LYS A 162 16.34 9.27 14.79
C LYS A 162 14.96 9.73 14.36
N LEU A 163 14.29 10.48 15.23
CA LEU A 163 12.89 10.86 15.06
C LEU A 163 12.65 11.88 13.93
N ASP A 164 13.68 12.58 13.49
CA ASP A 164 13.65 13.50 12.34
C ASP A 164 13.92 12.77 11.00
N GLU A 165 14.18 11.47 11.03
CA GLU A 165 14.40 10.61 9.85
C GLU A 165 13.50 9.39 9.89
N VAL A 166 12.19 9.61 9.85
CA VAL A 166 11.23 8.53 9.66
C VAL A 166 10.70 8.60 8.24
N MET A 167 10.71 7.47 7.55
CA MET A 167 10.34 7.41 6.15
C MET A 167 9.16 6.48 5.94
N ILE A 168 8.30 6.86 4.99
CA ILE A 168 7.27 5.99 4.45
C ILE A 168 7.63 5.71 3.01
N PHE A 169 7.71 4.44 2.65
CA PHE A 169 7.86 3.97 1.29
C PHE A 169 6.57 3.33 0.83
N ARG A 170 6.12 3.70 -0.36
CA ARG A 170 4.91 3.20 -1.01
C ARG A 170 5.23 2.73 -2.42
N THR A 171 4.65 1.63 -2.85
CA THR A 171 4.78 1.16 -4.24
C THR A 171 3.51 1.53 -5.00
N LEU A 172 3.65 2.34 -6.04
CA LEU A 172 2.56 2.76 -6.92
C LEU A 172 2.98 2.47 -8.36
N ASP A 173 2.11 1.82 -9.14
CA ASP A 173 2.38 1.49 -10.56
C ASP A 173 3.77 0.86 -10.77
N SER A 174 4.17 -0.06 -9.89
CA SER A 174 5.50 -0.71 -9.87
C SER A 174 6.68 0.25 -9.61
N GLN A 175 6.42 1.51 -9.25
CA GLN A 175 7.44 2.46 -8.83
C GLN A 175 7.41 2.65 -7.31
N ARG A 176 8.58 2.55 -6.70
CA ARG A 176 8.73 2.83 -5.27
C ARG A 176 8.96 4.33 -5.06
N ILE A 177 8.03 4.97 -4.38
CA ILE A 177 8.16 6.36 -3.92
C ILE A 177 8.45 6.37 -2.42
N GLY A 178 9.04 7.44 -1.92
CA GLY A 178 9.33 7.59 -0.50
C GLY A 178 9.23 9.04 -0.06
N ALA A 179 8.86 9.23 1.19
CA ALA A 179 8.82 10.54 1.83
C ALA A 179 9.40 10.45 3.25
N ARG A 180 10.03 11.54 3.72
CA ARG A 180 10.64 11.63 5.04
C ARG A 180 9.86 12.59 5.94
N PHE A 181 9.64 12.18 7.17
CA PHE A 181 8.86 12.88 8.18
C PHE A 181 9.67 13.06 9.47
N ASN A 182 9.32 14.10 10.22
CA ASN A 182 9.86 14.38 11.54
C ASN A 182 8.79 14.06 12.60
N LEU A 183 8.97 12.96 13.33
CA LEU A 183 8.02 12.55 14.37
C LEU A 183 7.92 13.56 15.52
N ASN A 184 8.98 14.32 15.80
CA ASN A 184 8.90 15.36 16.86
C ASN A 184 7.93 16.45 16.45
N GLU A 185 7.99 16.93 15.21
CA GLU A 185 7.07 17.96 14.72
C GLU A 185 5.62 17.49 14.68
N ILE A 186 5.42 16.21 14.31
CA ILE A 186 4.08 15.60 14.31
C ILE A 186 3.55 15.48 15.74
N ARG A 187 4.36 15.00 16.68
CA ARG A 187 3.98 14.88 18.11
C ARG A 187 3.68 16.22 18.76
N ASP A 188 4.39 17.26 18.36
CA ASP A 188 4.19 18.62 18.83
C ASP A 188 3.00 19.34 18.15
N GLY A 189 2.32 18.67 17.19
CA GLY A 189 1.22 19.25 16.43
C GLY A 189 1.65 20.32 15.42
N ARG A 190 2.95 20.43 15.12
CA ARG A 190 3.50 21.38 14.14
C ARG A 190 3.48 20.85 12.71
N ALA A 191 3.30 19.55 12.54
CA ALA A 191 3.15 18.88 11.25
C ALA A 191 1.96 17.92 11.29
N VAL A 192 1.35 17.68 10.13
CA VAL A 192 0.24 16.74 9.99
C VAL A 192 0.76 15.30 10.15
N ASP A 193 -0.02 14.42 10.78
CA ASP A 193 0.30 13.00 10.90
C ASP A 193 -0.15 12.28 9.62
N PRO A 194 0.78 11.83 8.74
CA PRO A 194 0.41 11.23 7.45
C PRO A 194 -0.23 9.87 7.63
N THR A 195 -1.15 9.52 6.72
CA THR A 195 -1.79 8.20 6.68
C THR A 195 -0.84 7.15 6.13
N VAL A 196 -0.79 5.99 6.81
CA VAL A 196 -0.11 4.78 6.36
C VAL A 196 -1.13 3.85 5.72
N GLN A 197 -0.81 3.36 4.54
CA GLN A 197 -1.69 2.50 3.73
C GLN A 197 -1.19 1.06 3.68
N ALA A 198 -2.04 0.17 3.22
CA ALA A 198 -1.65 -1.20 2.91
C ALA A 198 -0.49 -1.25 1.90
N GLY A 199 0.50 -2.09 2.18
CA GLY A 199 1.71 -2.22 1.37
C GLY A 199 2.80 -1.18 1.66
N ASP A 200 2.55 -0.20 2.54
CA ASP A 200 3.57 0.75 2.95
C ASP A 200 4.66 0.08 3.80
N THR A 201 5.86 0.63 3.71
CA THR A 201 6.96 0.31 4.63
C THR A 201 7.37 1.58 5.38
N VAL A 202 7.17 1.58 6.68
CA VAL A 202 7.62 2.64 7.59
C VAL A 202 9.01 2.26 8.09
N VAL A 203 9.98 3.17 7.94
CA VAL A 203 11.35 2.92 8.39
C VAL A 203 11.80 4.03 9.32
N VAL A 204 12.17 3.64 10.54
CA VAL A 204 12.69 4.56 11.56
C VAL A 204 14.21 4.56 11.53
N GLY A 205 14.81 5.73 11.30
CA GLY A 205 16.26 5.90 11.28
C GLY A 205 16.90 5.68 12.65
N ARG A 206 18.22 5.41 12.66
CA ARG A 206 19.02 5.22 13.85
C ARG A 206 20.05 6.34 13.99
N SER A 207 20.22 6.89 15.19
CA SER A 207 21.28 7.84 15.52
C SER A 207 22.64 7.12 15.57
N GLY A 208 23.67 7.71 14.94
CA GLY A 208 25.05 7.19 15.00
C GLY A 208 25.55 6.43 13.78
N LEU A 209 24.74 6.12 12.81
CA LEU A 209 25.16 5.43 11.57
C LEU A 209 25.14 6.39 10.37
N LYS A 210 26.15 7.24 10.22
CA LYS A 210 26.30 8.13 9.04
C LYS A 210 26.37 7.38 7.69
N ASN A 211 26.61 6.06 7.69
CA ASN A 211 26.73 5.23 6.48
C ASN A 211 25.85 3.96 6.47
N GLY A 212 25.18 3.59 7.55
CA GLY A 212 24.38 2.37 7.65
C GLY A 212 23.15 2.36 6.76
N TRP A 213 22.67 3.54 6.41
CA TRP A 213 21.50 3.72 5.55
C TRP A 213 21.71 3.23 4.11
N LYS A 214 22.92 3.43 3.54
CA LYS A 214 23.25 2.90 2.22
C LYS A 214 23.29 1.38 2.19
N GLN A 215 23.76 0.74 3.27
CA GLN A 215 23.80 -0.71 3.39
C GLN A 215 22.40 -1.29 3.60
N PHE A 216 21.52 -0.63 4.36
CA PHE A 216 20.16 -1.08 4.58
C PHE A 216 19.34 -1.10 3.27
N LEU A 217 19.40 -0.06 2.45
CA LEU A 217 18.72 -0.01 1.15
C LEU A 217 19.30 -1.03 0.13
N GLN A 218 20.54 -1.48 0.32
CA GLN A 218 21.17 -2.51 -0.52
C GLN A 218 20.98 -3.93 0.02
N ALA A 219 20.74 -4.09 1.33
CA ALA A 219 20.67 -5.38 1.99
C ALA A 219 19.27 -6.01 2.00
N VAL A 220 18.22 -5.24 1.70
CA VAL A 220 16.87 -5.78 1.58
C VAL A 220 16.62 -6.16 0.10
N PRO A 221 16.77 -7.42 -0.27
CA PRO A 221 16.33 -7.91 -1.57
C PRO A 221 14.81 -7.98 -1.55
N LEU A 222 14.17 -6.84 -1.82
CA LEU A 222 12.70 -6.67 -1.83
C LEU A 222 11.97 -7.53 -2.87
N PHE A 223 12.72 -8.34 -3.63
CA PHE A 223 12.15 -9.23 -4.64
C PHE A 223 11.71 -10.60 -4.11
N ASN A 224 12.05 -10.99 -2.87
CA ASN A 224 11.78 -12.35 -2.40
C ASN A 224 10.62 -12.49 -1.40
N LEU A 225 10.00 -11.42 -0.92
CA LEU A 225 8.85 -11.54 -0.02
C LEU A 225 7.57 -12.00 -0.73
N PHE A 226 7.48 -11.83 -2.05
CA PHE A 226 6.34 -12.34 -2.84
C PHE A 226 6.41 -13.83 -3.18
N TYR A 227 7.55 -14.51 -2.94
CA TYR A 227 7.70 -15.93 -3.28
C TYR A 227 7.30 -16.91 -2.17
N ILE A 228 6.99 -16.46 -0.97
CA ILE A 228 6.67 -17.32 0.17
C ILE A 228 5.19 -17.77 0.19
N PHE A 229 4.32 -17.13 -0.60
CA PHE A 229 2.91 -17.50 -0.71
C PHE A 229 2.54 -18.07 -2.10
N LYS A 230 3.28 -19.07 -2.59
CA LYS A 230 2.69 -19.98 -3.58
C LYS A 230 1.98 -21.08 -2.79
N PRO A 231 0.63 -21.17 -2.84
CA PRO A 231 -0.05 -22.36 -2.41
C PRO A 231 0.35 -23.49 -3.35
N HIS A 232 0.94 -24.55 -2.80
CA HIS A 232 1.06 -25.82 -3.49
C HIS A 232 -0.33 -26.43 -3.56
N PHE A 233 -0.90 -26.50 -4.77
CA PHE A 233 -1.92 -27.46 -5.13
C PHE A 233 -1.22 -28.63 -5.80
#